data_ab70955775ff22519f90e8a2c4b8eae6
#
_entry.id   ab70955775ff22519f90e8a2c4b8eae6
#
_cell.length_a   1.000
_cell.length_b   1.000
_cell.length_c   1.000
_cell.angle_alpha   90.00
_cell.angle_beta   90.00
_cell.angle_gamma   90.00
#
_symmetry.space_group_name_H-M   'P 1'
#
loop_
_entity.id
_entity.type
_entity.pdbx_description
1 polymer ?
#
loop_
_entity_poly.entity_id
_entity_poly.type
_entity_poly.pdbx_seq_one_letter_code
_entity_poly.pdbx_strand_id
1 'polypeptide(L)'
;MEARKQTGRKQSGSTLAGDAYRLIREGIRNGRFAPGERLRFADLQAFCGTSVSPLREALTRLTAEGFAVLDDHRGYSVAPLSLAELRDITANRRLLEGEALRLSIRHGDAEWEARLIAAHHLMTRVPQGRDDLPSAISEDWEARHAVFHATLIEACGSPILIEMCSKLFSRADRYRRMSVSLSGPTRDVEGEHRAILEKTLARDASGAADALGDHYQRTADALERFFEEKKD
;
A
#
# COMPACT_ATOMS: atom_id res chain seq x y z
N MET A 1 -18.90 -14.19 52.51
CA MET A 1 -17.69 -14.15 51.67
C MET A 1 -18.10 -14.51 50.25
N GLU A 2 -18.46 -13.52 49.44
CA GLU A 2 -18.88 -13.73 48.06
C GLU A 2 -17.70 -13.44 47.13
N ALA A 3 -17.33 -14.46 46.34
CA ALA A 3 -16.26 -14.35 45.34
C ALA A 3 -16.77 -13.61 44.10
N ARG A 4 -16.23 -12.43 43.85
CA ARG A 4 -16.46 -11.58 42.70
C ARG A 4 -15.81 -12.24 41.45
N LYS A 5 -16.62 -12.83 40.56
CA LYS A 5 -16.18 -13.23 39.23
C LYS A 5 -15.77 -12.00 38.42
N GLN A 6 -14.47 -11.87 38.15
CA GLN A 6 -13.97 -10.93 37.12
C GLN A 6 -14.33 -11.47 35.74
N THR A 7 -15.27 -10.81 35.08
CA THR A 7 -15.56 -11.01 33.66
C THR A 7 -14.45 -10.35 32.84
N GLY A 8 -13.55 -11.17 32.32
CA GLY A 8 -12.53 -10.74 31.37
C GLY A 8 -13.20 -10.12 30.14
N ARG A 9 -12.85 -8.87 29.86
CA ARG A 9 -13.23 -8.10 28.68
C ARG A 9 -12.61 -8.78 27.46
N LYS A 10 -13.43 -9.54 26.66
CA LYS A 10 -13.02 -10.09 25.37
C LYS A 10 -12.59 -8.92 24.48
N GLN A 11 -11.30 -8.88 24.11
CA GLN A 11 -10.81 -8.08 23.00
C GLN A 11 -11.63 -8.46 21.76
N SER A 12 -12.03 -7.48 20.96
CA SER A 12 -12.80 -7.65 19.73
C SER A 12 -12.09 -8.67 18.83
N GLY A 13 -12.58 -9.91 18.79
CA GLY A 13 -11.95 -11.01 18.10
C GLY A 13 -11.98 -10.79 16.59
N SER A 14 -10.82 -10.73 15.96
CA SER A 14 -10.67 -10.92 14.52
C SER A 14 -11.35 -12.24 14.12
N THR A 15 -12.08 -12.24 13.01
CA THR A 15 -12.66 -13.48 12.48
C THR A 15 -11.58 -14.36 11.83
N LEU A 16 -11.76 -15.66 11.82
CA LEU A 16 -10.83 -16.58 11.13
C LEU A 16 -10.59 -16.19 9.65
N ALA A 17 -11.61 -15.65 9.00
CA ALA A 17 -11.50 -15.13 7.63
C ALA A 17 -10.67 -13.84 7.58
N GLY A 18 -10.83 -12.95 8.55
CA GLY A 18 -10.02 -11.73 8.67
C GLY A 18 -8.55 -12.03 8.98
N ASP A 19 -8.27 -13.04 9.80
CA ASP A 19 -6.90 -13.48 10.08
C ASP A 19 -6.26 -14.11 8.85
N ALA A 20 -6.96 -15.02 8.17
CA ALA A 20 -6.51 -15.63 6.93
C ALA A 20 -6.24 -14.57 5.84
N TYR A 21 -7.14 -13.60 5.69
CA TYR A 21 -6.96 -12.48 4.76
C TYR A 21 -5.66 -11.70 5.06
N ARG A 22 -5.41 -11.33 6.31
CA ARG A 22 -4.18 -10.60 6.70
C ARG A 22 -2.93 -11.42 6.40
N LEU A 23 -2.89 -12.68 6.82
CA LEU A 23 -1.75 -13.56 6.63
C LEU A 23 -1.43 -13.79 5.14
N ILE A 24 -2.44 -14.07 4.31
CA ILE A 24 -2.23 -14.29 2.87
C ILE A 24 -1.78 -12.98 2.21
N ARG A 25 -2.40 -11.84 2.54
CA ARG A 25 -2.02 -10.54 2.01
C ARG A 25 -0.57 -10.19 2.35
N GLU A 26 -0.16 -10.41 3.59
CA GLU A 26 1.24 -10.23 4.02
C GLU A 26 2.18 -11.19 3.29
N GLY A 27 1.78 -12.45 3.11
CA GLY A 27 2.55 -13.44 2.35
C GLY A 27 2.78 -13.01 0.89
N ILE A 28 1.77 -12.44 0.24
CA ILE A 28 1.89 -11.87 -1.11
C ILE A 28 2.83 -10.63 -1.10
N ARG A 29 2.63 -9.72 -0.15
CA ARG A 29 3.43 -8.50 -0.02
C ARG A 29 4.92 -8.79 0.23
N ASN A 30 5.21 -9.80 1.02
CA ASN A 30 6.58 -10.18 1.41
C ASN A 30 7.23 -11.18 0.45
N GLY A 31 6.58 -11.48 -0.69
CA GLY A 31 7.14 -12.35 -1.72
C GLY A 31 7.12 -13.85 -1.38
N ARG A 32 6.48 -14.26 -0.27
CA ARG A 32 6.28 -15.67 0.07
C ARG A 32 5.44 -16.38 -0.98
N PHE A 33 4.43 -15.69 -1.52
CA PHE A 33 3.64 -16.12 -2.65
C PHE A 33 4.00 -15.24 -3.85
N ALA A 34 4.65 -15.82 -4.85
CA ALA A 34 5.13 -15.08 -6.01
C ALA A 34 3.99 -14.64 -6.95
N PRO A 35 4.15 -13.56 -7.71
CA PRO A 35 3.18 -13.17 -8.74
C PRO A 35 2.88 -14.32 -9.70
N GLY A 36 1.59 -14.62 -9.92
CA GLY A 36 1.14 -15.75 -10.74
C GLY A 36 1.14 -17.11 -10.04
N GLU A 37 1.68 -17.23 -8.83
CA GLU A 37 1.72 -18.49 -8.07
C GLU A 37 0.32 -18.95 -7.68
N ARG A 38 0.07 -20.27 -7.76
CA ARG A 38 -1.22 -20.87 -7.36
C ARG A 38 -1.38 -20.87 -5.84
N LEU A 39 -2.51 -20.37 -5.38
CA LEU A 39 -2.92 -20.35 -3.97
C LEU A 39 -3.78 -21.60 -3.67
N ARG A 40 -3.11 -22.73 -3.44
CA ARG A 40 -3.79 -24.01 -3.17
C ARG A 40 -4.37 -24.04 -1.76
N PHE A 41 -5.61 -24.49 -1.60
CA PHE A 41 -6.25 -24.55 -0.28
C PHE A 41 -5.46 -25.39 0.74
N ALA A 42 -4.85 -26.50 0.32
CA ALA A 42 -4.05 -27.34 1.21
C ALA A 42 -2.85 -26.57 1.81
N ASP A 43 -2.12 -25.82 0.96
CA ASP A 43 -0.96 -25.02 1.38
C ASP A 43 -1.40 -23.86 2.29
N LEU A 44 -2.51 -23.20 1.93
CA LEU A 44 -3.08 -22.12 2.73
C LEU A 44 -3.66 -22.59 4.07
N GLN A 45 -4.23 -23.79 4.14
CA GLN A 45 -4.68 -24.37 5.42
C GLN A 45 -3.51 -24.59 6.37
N ALA A 46 -2.40 -25.12 5.86
CA ALA A 46 -1.18 -25.29 6.64
C ALA A 46 -0.59 -23.92 7.06
N PHE A 47 -0.62 -22.93 6.18
CA PHE A 47 -0.08 -21.60 6.44
C PHE A 47 -0.91 -20.77 7.42
N CYS A 48 -2.25 -20.78 7.27
CA CYS A 48 -3.16 -19.95 8.06
C CYS A 48 -3.73 -20.67 9.29
N GLY A 49 -3.55 -22.00 9.41
CA GLY A 49 -4.10 -22.78 10.51
C GLY A 49 -5.64 -22.81 10.55
N THR A 50 -6.32 -22.69 9.40
CA THR A 50 -7.78 -22.61 9.33
C THR A 50 -8.39 -23.52 8.26
N SER A 51 -9.71 -23.69 8.29
CA SER A 51 -10.44 -24.51 7.32
C SER A 51 -10.70 -23.78 5.99
N VAL A 52 -11.25 -24.50 4.99
CA VAL A 52 -11.47 -23.97 3.63
C VAL A 52 -12.47 -22.81 3.59
N SER A 53 -13.51 -22.80 4.44
CA SER A 53 -14.54 -21.75 4.37
C SER A 53 -13.99 -20.33 4.67
N PRO A 54 -13.27 -20.09 5.79
CA PRO A 54 -12.59 -18.81 6.02
C PRO A 54 -11.57 -18.42 4.93
N LEU A 55 -10.85 -19.40 4.37
CA LEU A 55 -9.90 -19.16 3.28
C LEU A 55 -10.61 -18.70 2.01
N ARG A 56 -11.76 -19.27 1.68
CA ARG A 56 -12.53 -18.85 0.49
C ARG A 56 -13.02 -17.42 0.63
N GLU A 57 -13.51 -17.04 1.81
CA GLU A 57 -13.91 -15.66 2.11
C GLU A 57 -12.71 -14.68 1.98
N ALA A 58 -11.57 -15.05 2.58
CA ALA A 58 -10.33 -14.28 2.48
C ALA A 58 -9.87 -14.11 1.03
N LEU A 59 -9.86 -15.19 0.24
CA LEU A 59 -9.46 -15.16 -1.17
C LEU A 59 -10.42 -14.36 -2.05
N THR A 60 -11.73 -14.44 -1.78
CA THR A 60 -12.73 -13.62 -2.47
C THR A 60 -12.46 -12.12 -2.23
N ARG A 61 -12.16 -11.75 -1.00
CA ARG A 61 -11.79 -10.37 -0.66
C ARG A 61 -10.48 -9.94 -1.32
N LEU A 62 -9.45 -10.80 -1.29
CA LEU A 62 -8.17 -10.53 -1.97
C LEU A 62 -8.33 -10.38 -3.49
N THR A 63 -9.26 -11.12 -4.09
CA THR A 63 -9.60 -11.01 -5.52
C THR A 63 -10.29 -9.67 -5.81
N ALA A 64 -11.25 -9.25 -5.00
CA ALA A 64 -11.90 -7.95 -5.14
C ALA A 64 -10.92 -6.78 -4.98
N GLU A 65 -9.88 -6.94 -4.17
CA GLU A 65 -8.82 -5.95 -3.97
C GLU A 65 -7.68 -6.05 -5.01
N GLY A 66 -7.69 -7.03 -5.92
CA GLY A 66 -6.69 -7.23 -6.97
C GLY A 66 -5.38 -7.87 -6.52
N PHE A 67 -5.33 -8.49 -5.33
CA PHE A 67 -4.15 -9.26 -4.86
C PHE A 67 -4.16 -10.69 -5.38
N ALA A 68 -5.32 -11.24 -5.68
CA ALA A 68 -5.49 -12.57 -6.26
C ALA A 68 -6.37 -12.49 -7.50
N VAL A 69 -6.31 -13.53 -8.33
CA VAL A 69 -7.23 -13.77 -9.45
C VAL A 69 -7.83 -15.15 -9.30
N LEU A 70 -9.11 -15.29 -9.66
CA LEU A 70 -9.80 -16.56 -9.73
C LEU A 70 -9.91 -16.96 -11.21
N ASP A 71 -9.41 -18.15 -11.52
CA ASP A 71 -9.61 -18.81 -12.81
C ASP A 71 -10.57 -19.99 -12.56
N ASP A 72 -11.67 -20.07 -13.30
CA ASP A 72 -12.73 -21.06 -13.10
C ASP A 72 -12.22 -22.51 -13.19
N HIS A 73 -11.15 -22.76 -13.96
CA HIS A 73 -10.56 -24.08 -14.13
C HIS A 73 -9.33 -24.34 -13.28
N ARG A 74 -8.68 -23.28 -12.78
CA ARG A 74 -7.40 -23.35 -12.08
C ARG A 74 -7.45 -22.92 -10.63
N GLY A 75 -8.57 -22.34 -10.18
CA GLY A 75 -8.73 -21.81 -8.83
C GLY A 75 -7.99 -20.48 -8.63
N TYR A 76 -7.60 -20.20 -7.40
CA TYR A 76 -6.96 -18.93 -7.05
C TYR A 76 -5.46 -18.93 -7.34
N SER A 77 -4.96 -17.79 -7.80
CA SER A 77 -3.53 -17.48 -7.89
C SER A 77 -3.25 -16.04 -7.47
N VAL A 78 -2.01 -15.75 -7.09
CA VAL A 78 -1.56 -14.37 -6.89
C VAL A 78 -1.72 -13.62 -8.20
N ALA A 79 -2.26 -12.41 -8.14
CA ALA A 79 -2.41 -11.60 -9.34
C ALA A 79 -1.03 -11.34 -9.99
N PRO A 80 -0.85 -11.61 -11.28
CA PRO A 80 0.41 -11.36 -11.96
C PRO A 80 0.71 -9.86 -11.96
N LEU A 81 1.98 -9.51 -12.06
CA LEU A 81 2.39 -8.12 -12.31
C LEU A 81 2.28 -7.84 -13.82
N SER A 82 1.74 -6.70 -14.19
CA SER A 82 1.52 -6.28 -15.55
C SER A 82 1.96 -4.84 -15.74
N LEU A 83 2.76 -4.59 -16.78
CA LEU A 83 3.17 -3.24 -17.16
C LEU A 83 1.97 -2.37 -17.56
N ALA A 84 0.98 -2.96 -18.22
CA ALA A 84 -0.26 -2.25 -18.56
C ALA A 84 -1.04 -1.83 -17.31
N GLU A 85 -1.17 -2.73 -16.30
CA GLU A 85 -1.80 -2.41 -15.03
C GLU A 85 -1.00 -1.34 -14.25
N LEU A 86 0.32 -1.43 -14.22
CA LEU A 86 1.19 -0.43 -13.59
C LEU A 86 0.96 0.97 -14.16
N ARG A 87 0.95 1.09 -15.49
CA ARG A 87 0.69 2.36 -16.19
C ARG A 87 -0.69 2.92 -15.86
N ASP A 88 -1.70 2.07 -15.87
CA ASP A 88 -3.08 2.46 -15.56
C ASP A 88 -3.21 2.91 -14.09
N ILE A 89 -2.67 2.16 -13.13
CA ILE A 89 -2.64 2.56 -11.73
C ILE A 89 -1.93 3.91 -11.57
N THR A 90 -0.75 4.08 -12.19
CA THR A 90 0.04 5.32 -12.08
C THR A 90 -0.73 6.52 -12.65
N ALA A 91 -1.36 6.38 -13.81
CA ALA A 91 -2.15 7.44 -14.42
C ALA A 91 -3.34 7.85 -13.55
N ASN A 92 -4.08 6.87 -13.02
CA ASN A 92 -5.24 7.13 -12.14
C ASN A 92 -4.82 7.73 -10.80
N ARG A 93 -3.69 7.31 -10.22
CA ARG A 93 -3.15 7.91 -9.00
C ARG A 93 -2.77 9.38 -9.22
N ARG A 94 -2.06 9.69 -10.28
CA ARG A 94 -1.71 11.08 -10.63
C ARG A 94 -2.94 11.96 -10.77
N LEU A 95 -3.99 11.45 -11.41
CA LEU A 95 -5.24 12.18 -11.60
C LEU A 95 -5.98 12.39 -10.28
N LEU A 96 -6.31 11.32 -9.57
CA LEU A 96 -7.20 11.35 -8.41
C LEU A 96 -6.51 11.87 -7.15
N GLU A 97 -5.30 11.38 -6.85
CA GLU A 97 -4.54 11.83 -5.68
C GLU A 97 -3.99 13.26 -5.89
N GLY A 98 -3.64 13.64 -7.12
CA GLY A 98 -3.29 15.02 -7.46
C GLY A 98 -4.44 15.99 -7.22
N GLU A 99 -5.67 15.65 -7.62
CA GLU A 99 -6.84 16.48 -7.36
C GLU A 99 -7.22 16.49 -5.87
N ALA A 100 -7.17 15.33 -5.20
CA ALA A 100 -7.39 15.25 -3.76
C ALA A 100 -6.40 16.12 -2.97
N LEU A 101 -5.12 16.16 -3.38
CA LEU A 101 -4.11 17.02 -2.78
C LEU A 101 -4.40 18.52 -3.03
N ARG A 102 -4.77 18.92 -4.25
CA ARG A 102 -5.18 20.29 -4.54
C ARG A 102 -6.35 20.75 -3.66
N LEU A 103 -7.35 19.89 -3.50
CA LEU A 103 -8.49 20.13 -2.61
C LEU A 103 -8.05 20.21 -1.14
N SER A 104 -7.17 19.31 -0.70
CA SER A 104 -6.65 19.33 0.67
C SER A 104 -5.85 20.60 0.97
N ILE A 105 -5.04 21.07 0.04
CA ILE A 105 -4.33 22.34 0.16
C ILE A 105 -5.31 23.53 0.24
N ARG A 106 -6.43 23.47 -0.48
CA ARG A 106 -7.45 24.51 -0.46
C ARG A 106 -8.26 24.55 0.85
N HIS A 107 -8.60 23.39 1.41
CA HIS A 107 -9.51 23.28 2.55
C HIS A 107 -8.80 23.02 3.88
N GLY A 108 -7.57 22.52 3.86
CA GLY A 108 -6.83 22.15 5.05
C GLY A 108 -6.47 23.37 5.89
N ASP A 109 -6.53 23.19 7.20
CA ASP A 109 -6.19 24.16 8.22
C ASP A 109 -4.78 23.94 8.80
N ALA A 110 -4.37 24.75 9.77
CA ALA A 110 -3.08 24.63 10.44
C ALA A 110 -2.94 23.32 11.21
N GLU A 111 -4.04 22.73 11.68
CA GLU A 111 -4.00 21.42 12.36
C GLU A 111 -3.73 20.30 11.37
N TRP A 112 -4.30 20.35 10.17
CA TRP A 112 -3.95 19.43 9.08
C TRP A 112 -2.48 19.55 8.70
N GLU A 113 -1.95 20.77 8.54
CA GLU A 113 -0.51 20.98 8.27
C GLU A 113 0.37 20.40 9.37
N ALA A 114 0.01 20.58 10.64
CA ALA A 114 0.75 20.02 11.76
C ALA A 114 0.76 18.48 11.72
N ARG A 115 -0.38 17.83 11.39
CA ARG A 115 -0.43 16.37 11.22
C ARG A 115 0.43 15.90 10.05
N LEU A 116 0.44 16.64 8.94
CA LEU A 116 1.25 16.32 7.77
C LEU A 116 2.75 16.41 8.06
N ILE A 117 3.18 17.46 8.75
CA ILE A 117 4.57 17.62 9.22
C ILE A 117 4.96 16.47 10.14
N ALA A 118 4.11 16.12 11.11
CA ALA A 118 4.35 15.02 12.02
C ALA A 118 4.45 13.67 11.28
N ALA A 119 3.54 13.40 10.32
CA ALA A 119 3.55 12.17 9.53
C ALA A 119 4.86 12.04 8.71
N HIS A 120 5.29 13.11 8.04
CA HIS A 120 6.56 13.14 7.33
C HIS A 120 7.75 12.92 8.26
N HIS A 121 7.81 13.66 9.38
CA HIS A 121 8.89 13.51 10.35
C HIS A 121 9.00 12.08 10.88
N LEU A 122 7.89 11.47 11.25
CA LEU A 122 7.88 10.08 11.73
C LEU A 122 8.31 9.08 10.65
N MET A 123 7.99 9.33 9.39
CA MET A 123 8.44 8.49 8.27
C MET A 123 9.96 8.57 8.08
N THR A 124 10.56 9.76 8.17
CA THR A 124 12.01 9.92 8.00
C THR A 124 12.83 9.37 9.18
N ARG A 125 12.19 9.03 10.31
CA ARG A 125 12.87 8.45 11.49
C ARG A 125 13.12 6.96 11.37
N VAL A 126 12.62 6.31 10.32
CA VAL A 126 12.80 4.86 10.09
C VAL A 126 13.45 4.63 8.72
N PRO A 127 14.36 3.64 8.60
CA PRO A 127 14.97 3.31 7.32
C PRO A 127 13.93 2.71 6.37
N GLN A 128 14.02 3.06 5.07
CA GLN A 128 13.15 2.49 4.05
C GLN A 128 13.40 0.99 3.86
N GLY A 129 14.66 0.59 3.83
CA GLY A 129 15.05 -0.82 3.73
C GLY A 129 15.02 -1.54 5.08
N ARG A 130 14.98 -2.87 5.03
CA ARG A 130 15.13 -3.71 6.21
C ARG A 130 16.60 -3.85 6.57
N ASP A 131 16.92 -3.96 7.85
CA ASP A 131 18.31 -4.14 8.33
C ASP A 131 18.94 -5.43 7.81
N ASP A 132 18.17 -6.53 7.74
CA ASP A 132 18.60 -7.84 7.26
C ASP A 132 18.57 -7.99 5.73
N LEU A 133 17.80 -7.17 5.03
CA LEU A 133 17.66 -7.16 3.58
C LEU A 133 17.35 -5.74 3.08
N PRO A 134 18.38 -4.90 2.85
CA PRO A 134 18.18 -3.49 2.47
C PRO A 134 17.39 -3.27 1.16
N SER A 135 17.34 -4.28 0.30
CA SER A 135 16.54 -4.28 -0.93
C SER A 135 15.04 -4.55 -0.70
N ALA A 136 14.63 -4.94 0.51
CA ALA A 136 13.22 -5.12 0.87
C ALA A 136 12.72 -3.94 1.72
N ILE A 137 11.47 -3.52 1.48
CA ILE A 137 10.85 -2.43 2.25
C ILE A 137 10.64 -2.88 3.71
N SER A 138 11.02 -1.99 4.64
CA SER A 138 10.66 -2.11 6.05
C SER A 138 9.16 -1.93 6.26
N GLU A 139 8.52 -2.84 7.01
CA GLU A 139 7.07 -2.73 7.30
C GLU A 139 6.74 -1.50 8.15
N ASP A 140 7.65 -1.08 9.06
CA ASP A 140 7.46 0.13 9.86
C ASP A 140 7.55 1.39 8.96
N TRP A 141 8.52 1.43 8.05
CA TRP A 141 8.59 2.51 7.07
C TRP A 141 7.34 2.57 6.19
N GLU A 142 6.90 1.43 5.68
CA GLU A 142 5.71 1.34 4.83
C GLU A 142 4.44 1.82 5.54
N ALA A 143 4.26 1.47 6.82
CA ALA A 143 3.13 1.93 7.60
C ALA A 143 3.15 3.46 7.74
N ARG A 144 4.31 4.07 8.01
CA ARG A 144 4.47 5.53 8.13
C ARG A 144 4.33 6.25 6.80
N HIS A 145 4.85 5.67 5.73
CA HIS A 145 4.69 6.14 4.37
C HIS A 145 3.21 6.17 3.96
N ALA A 146 2.45 5.12 4.30
CA ALA A 146 1.00 5.09 4.06
C ALA A 146 0.27 6.21 4.83
N VAL A 147 0.65 6.46 6.09
CA VAL A 147 0.10 7.56 6.88
C VAL A 147 0.42 8.91 6.24
N PHE A 148 1.66 9.15 5.80
CA PHE A 148 2.02 10.40 5.12
C PHE A 148 1.17 10.65 3.88
N HIS A 149 1.05 9.67 2.98
CA HIS A 149 0.23 9.81 1.77
C HIS A 149 -1.26 9.97 2.05
N ALA A 150 -1.78 9.28 3.07
CA ALA A 150 -3.18 9.46 3.48
C ALA A 150 -3.43 10.87 4.02
N THR A 151 -2.51 11.41 4.84
CA THR A 151 -2.63 12.75 5.41
C THR A 151 -2.56 13.85 4.34
N LEU A 152 -1.76 13.66 3.28
CA LEU A 152 -1.72 14.62 2.16
C LEU A 152 -3.11 14.91 1.59
N ILE A 153 -3.99 13.91 1.54
CA ILE A 153 -5.30 14.02 0.86
C ILE A 153 -6.50 14.06 1.81
N GLU A 154 -6.29 13.94 3.13
CA GLU A 154 -7.39 13.79 4.10
C GLU A 154 -8.31 15.01 4.20
N ALA A 155 -7.80 16.22 3.93
CA ALA A 155 -8.56 17.45 3.98
C ALA A 155 -9.31 17.78 2.66
N CYS A 156 -9.33 16.86 1.68
CA CYS A 156 -9.96 17.11 0.37
C CYS A 156 -11.48 17.31 0.42
N GLY A 157 -12.14 16.93 1.53
CA GLY A 157 -13.59 17.09 1.71
C GLY A 157 -14.44 16.05 0.97
N SER A 158 -13.84 15.02 0.36
CA SER A 158 -14.57 13.99 -0.40
C SER A 158 -14.21 12.58 0.12
N PRO A 159 -15.06 11.99 0.97
CA PRO A 159 -14.82 10.60 1.45
C PRO A 159 -14.75 9.57 0.32
N ILE A 160 -15.53 9.76 -0.75
CA ILE A 160 -15.51 8.87 -1.92
C ILE A 160 -14.16 8.95 -2.64
N LEU A 161 -13.62 10.16 -2.84
CA LEU A 161 -12.32 10.34 -3.47
C LEU A 161 -11.20 9.72 -2.63
N ILE A 162 -11.23 9.90 -1.31
CA ILE A 162 -10.30 9.27 -0.37
C ILE A 162 -10.36 7.73 -0.47
N GLU A 163 -11.58 7.16 -0.54
CA GLU A 163 -11.75 5.71 -0.70
C GLU A 163 -11.15 5.20 -2.02
N MET A 164 -11.37 5.92 -3.13
CA MET A 164 -10.80 5.58 -4.44
C MET A 164 -9.27 5.64 -4.42
N CYS A 165 -8.68 6.71 -3.85
CA CYS A 165 -7.24 6.87 -3.67
C CYS A 165 -6.65 5.75 -2.81
N SER A 166 -7.31 5.38 -1.72
CA SER A 166 -6.88 4.28 -0.84
C SER A 166 -6.83 2.92 -1.56
N LYS A 167 -7.81 2.63 -2.42
CA LYS A 167 -7.83 1.42 -3.24
C LYS A 167 -6.67 1.41 -4.24
N LEU A 168 -6.39 2.53 -4.90
CA LEU A 168 -5.28 2.66 -5.84
C LEU A 168 -3.93 2.56 -5.11
N PHE A 169 -3.77 3.18 -3.95
CA PHE A 169 -2.58 3.07 -3.10
C PHE A 169 -2.30 1.60 -2.75
N SER A 170 -3.34 0.85 -2.33
CA SER A 170 -3.23 -0.58 -2.01
C SER A 170 -2.83 -1.42 -3.22
N ARG A 171 -3.38 -1.14 -4.42
CA ARG A 171 -3.00 -1.82 -5.66
C ARG A 171 -1.55 -1.54 -6.06
N ALA A 172 -1.09 -0.31 -5.87
CA ALA A 172 0.28 0.10 -6.16
C ALA A 172 1.32 -0.55 -5.21
N ASP A 173 0.93 -1.04 -4.04
CA ASP A 173 1.84 -1.59 -3.02
C ASP A 173 2.75 -2.70 -3.58
N ARG A 174 2.20 -3.64 -4.36
CA ARG A 174 2.96 -4.74 -4.97
C ARG A 174 4.08 -4.22 -5.89
N TYR A 175 3.75 -3.22 -6.69
CA TYR A 175 4.69 -2.58 -7.61
C TYR A 175 5.74 -1.77 -6.87
N ARG A 176 5.34 -1.00 -5.84
CA ARG A 176 6.26 -0.19 -5.04
C ARG A 176 7.30 -1.06 -4.32
N ARG A 177 6.88 -2.17 -3.70
CA ARG A 177 7.79 -3.12 -3.05
C ARG A 177 8.81 -3.69 -4.02
N MET A 178 8.38 -4.04 -5.22
CA MET A 178 9.28 -4.52 -6.25
C MET A 178 10.22 -3.41 -6.74
N SER A 179 9.74 -2.16 -6.89
CA SER A 179 10.58 -1.06 -7.37
C SER A 179 11.74 -0.75 -6.42
N VAL A 180 11.56 -0.88 -5.11
CA VAL A 180 12.64 -0.64 -4.12
C VAL A 180 13.78 -1.64 -4.29
N SER A 181 13.47 -2.91 -4.56
CA SER A 181 14.50 -3.93 -4.80
C SER A 181 15.28 -3.70 -6.09
N LEU A 182 14.71 -2.95 -7.03
CA LEU A 182 15.26 -2.72 -8.37
C LEU A 182 15.95 -1.35 -8.51
N SER A 183 15.48 -0.32 -7.81
CA SER A 183 15.95 1.06 -7.98
C SER A 183 17.38 1.29 -7.46
N GLY A 184 17.90 0.39 -6.63
CA GLY A 184 19.23 0.57 -6.01
C GLY A 184 19.31 1.84 -5.13
N PRO A 185 20.52 2.20 -4.66
CA PRO A 185 20.70 3.33 -3.74
C PRO A 185 20.65 4.71 -4.41
N THR A 186 20.35 4.81 -5.71
CA THR A 186 20.49 6.05 -6.48
C THR A 186 19.25 6.95 -6.44
N ARG A 187 18.08 6.44 -5.98
CA ARG A 187 16.83 7.21 -5.92
C ARG A 187 16.68 7.90 -4.58
N ASP A 188 16.64 9.22 -4.59
CA ASP A 188 16.38 10.06 -3.40
C ASP A 188 14.88 10.13 -3.08
N VAL A 189 14.33 9.03 -2.56
CA VAL A 189 12.91 8.92 -2.17
C VAL A 189 12.59 9.90 -1.03
N GLU A 190 13.52 10.15 -0.11
CA GLU A 190 13.34 11.12 0.99
C GLU A 190 13.21 12.54 0.46
N GLY A 191 14.09 12.93 -0.47
CA GLY A 191 14.02 14.25 -1.12
C GLY A 191 12.73 14.45 -1.92
N GLU A 192 12.22 13.39 -2.56
CA GLU A 192 10.92 13.44 -3.25
C GLU A 192 9.77 13.74 -2.27
N HIS A 193 9.68 13.05 -1.14
CA HIS A 193 8.65 13.29 -0.13
C HIS A 193 8.79 14.67 0.52
N ARG A 194 10.01 15.13 0.76
CA ARG A 194 10.29 16.47 1.28
C ARG A 194 9.82 17.56 0.30
N ALA A 195 10.07 17.41 -0.99
CA ALA A 195 9.62 18.36 -1.99
C ALA A 195 8.07 18.42 -2.08
N ILE A 196 7.38 17.30 -1.95
CA ILE A 196 5.92 17.26 -1.87
C ILE A 196 5.43 18.03 -0.63
N LEU A 197 6.02 17.77 0.55
CA LEU A 197 5.66 18.46 1.79
C LEU A 197 5.89 19.97 1.69
N GLU A 198 7.07 20.42 1.24
CA GLU A 198 7.43 21.83 1.14
C GLU A 198 6.46 22.62 0.23
N LYS A 199 6.12 22.05 -0.93
CA LYS A 199 5.14 22.65 -1.84
C LYS A 199 3.73 22.69 -1.24
N THR A 200 3.35 21.65 -0.50
CA THR A 200 2.06 21.58 0.20
C THR A 200 1.95 22.67 1.26
N LEU A 201 2.98 22.84 2.09
CA LEU A 201 3.02 23.88 3.13
C LEU A 201 3.12 25.29 2.56
N ALA A 202 3.76 25.43 1.41
CA ALA A 202 3.78 26.69 0.65
C ALA A 202 2.44 27.02 -0.04
N ARG A 203 1.42 26.14 0.09
CA ARG A 203 0.12 26.26 -0.60
C ARG A 203 0.24 26.30 -2.13
N ASP A 204 1.35 25.82 -2.70
CA ASP A 204 1.52 25.63 -4.14
C ASP A 204 0.81 24.33 -4.59
N ALA A 205 -0.51 24.42 -4.79
CA ALA A 205 -1.35 23.29 -5.11
C ALA A 205 -0.97 22.60 -6.44
N SER A 206 -0.53 23.36 -7.43
CA SER A 206 -0.10 22.79 -8.72
C SER A 206 1.24 22.08 -8.55
N GLY A 207 2.23 22.78 -8.03
CA GLY A 207 3.56 22.20 -7.85
C GLY A 207 3.59 21.02 -6.90
N ALA A 208 2.72 20.99 -5.85
CA ALA A 208 2.58 19.83 -4.96
C ALA A 208 2.00 18.61 -5.69
N ALA A 209 0.95 18.82 -6.50
CA ALA A 209 0.34 17.74 -7.29
C ALA A 209 1.29 17.22 -8.37
N ASP A 210 2.07 18.11 -9.01
CA ASP A 210 3.07 17.71 -10.00
C ASP A 210 4.20 16.91 -9.34
N ALA A 211 4.72 17.35 -8.18
CA ALA A 211 5.74 16.62 -7.43
C ALA A 211 5.24 15.23 -6.98
N LEU A 212 3.98 15.14 -6.53
CA LEU A 212 3.34 13.86 -6.18
C LEU A 212 3.23 12.95 -7.41
N GLY A 213 2.81 13.50 -8.55
CA GLY A 213 2.71 12.78 -9.81
C GLY A 213 4.06 12.25 -10.30
N ASP A 214 5.11 13.05 -10.19
CA ASP A 214 6.48 12.68 -10.56
C ASP A 214 7.03 11.59 -9.65
N HIS A 215 6.74 11.65 -8.35
CA HIS A 215 7.07 10.60 -7.39
C HIS A 215 6.48 9.24 -7.82
N TYR A 216 5.23 9.21 -8.27
CA TYR A 216 4.59 7.98 -8.78
C TYR A 216 5.19 7.52 -10.10
N GLN A 217 5.48 8.46 -11.00
CA GLN A 217 6.08 8.15 -12.30
C GLN A 217 7.46 7.51 -12.14
N ARG A 218 8.33 8.04 -11.28
CA ARG A 218 9.65 7.46 -11.02
C ARG A 218 9.57 6.03 -10.50
N THR A 219 8.53 5.70 -9.74
CA THR A 219 8.28 4.31 -9.31
C THR A 219 7.92 3.42 -10.50
N ALA A 220 7.09 3.90 -11.42
CA ALA A 220 6.71 3.18 -12.63
C ALA A 220 7.91 2.99 -13.56
N ASP A 221 8.69 4.05 -13.81
CA ASP A 221 9.86 4.03 -14.70
C ASP A 221 10.92 3.00 -14.27
N ALA A 222 11.13 2.85 -12.95
CA ALA A 222 12.06 1.86 -12.41
C ALA A 222 11.62 0.42 -12.75
N LEU A 223 10.31 0.17 -12.70
CA LEU A 223 9.74 -1.14 -13.02
C LEU A 223 9.64 -1.37 -14.53
N GLU A 224 9.35 -0.34 -15.32
CA GLU A 224 9.30 -0.45 -16.79
C GLU A 224 10.63 -0.95 -17.33
N ARG A 225 11.73 -0.35 -16.91
CA ARG A 225 13.09 -0.81 -17.30
C ARG A 225 13.32 -2.29 -16.99
N PHE A 226 12.92 -2.73 -15.79
CA PHE A 226 13.05 -4.14 -15.39
C PHE A 226 12.19 -5.09 -16.24
N PHE A 227 10.96 -4.69 -16.58
CA PHE A 227 10.09 -5.51 -17.43
C PHE A 227 10.59 -5.57 -18.88
N GLU A 228 11.27 -4.53 -19.37
CA GLU A 228 11.87 -4.50 -20.71
C GLU A 228 13.11 -5.40 -20.78
N GLU A 229 14.00 -5.31 -19.80
CA GLU A 229 15.20 -6.16 -19.71
C GLU A 229 14.91 -7.67 -19.59
N LYS A 230 13.73 -8.05 -19.10
CA LYS A 230 13.33 -9.47 -19.00
C LYS A 230 12.61 -10.02 -20.23
N LYS A 231 12.38 -9.20 -21.25
CA LYS A 231 11.80 -9.65 -22.52
C LYS A 231 12.84 -10.12 -23.55
N ASP A 232 14.09 -9.77 -23.32
CA ASP A 232 15.28 -10.24 -24.05
C ASP A 232 15.87 -11.50 -23.37
#